data_40109e125f1fb2301d1cfdc2b9dd3e20
#
_entry.id   40109e125f1fb2301d1cfdc2b9dd3e20
#
_cell.length_a   1.000
_cell.length_b   1.000
_cell.length_c   1.000
_cell.angle_alpha   90.00
_cell.angle_beta   90.00
_cell.angle_gamma   90.00
#
_symmetry.space_group_name_H-M   'P 1'
#
loop_
_entity.id
_entity.type
_entity.pdbx_description
1 polymer ?
#
loop_
_entity_poly.entity_id
_entity_poly.type
_entity_poly.pdbx_seq_one_letter_code
_entity_poly.pdbx_strand_id
1 'polypeptide(L)'
;MEQKDSKKKKLHKKKMTAMTFLGILVLICLMNLISQDKEFSEKENRMLEQKPEFTLSRLESGRFMEQYESYKSDQFVGRDFWVSLKSHVDLIVGRRESNGVFKGNDHYLLEDIARPDEEQMQQKIEAIQAFENTYNDIPMYMMLVPNAANILEDKLPQFAVTEDQNQIFLEIQKSLEDQLTWVDVSKVLKAHKKENIYYHTDHHWTTLGAYYAYQTLIDAMKLDSSKAPELKAYAVTNEFNGTLSSTSGY
;
A
#
# COMPACT_ATOMS: atom_id res chain seq x y z
N MET A 1 11.09 -58.98 17.36
CA MET A 1 11.34 -58.83 15.91
C MET A 1 10.55 -57.64 15.31
N GLU A 2 9.28 -57.48 15.67
CA GLU A 2 8.39 -56.37 15.20
C GLU A 2 8.86 -54.95 15.53
N GLN A 3 9.40 -54.72 16.73
CA GLN A 3 9.89 -53.36 17.10
C GLN A 3 11.08 -52.86 16.28
N LYS A 4 11.93 -53.76 15.80
CA LYS A 4 13.12 -53.46 15.00
C LYS A 4 12.71 -53.09 13.56
N ASP A 5 11.67 -53.75 13.02
CA ASP A 5 11.09 -53.47 11.71
C ASP A 5 10.31 -52.14 11.69
N SER A 6 9.57 -51.86 12.76
CA SER A 6 8.87 -50.56 12.92
C SER A 6 9.85 -49.39 12.96
N LYS A 7 10.97 -49.52 13.70
CA LYS A 7 12.03 -48.49 13.72
C LYS A 7 12.70 -48.28 12.37
N LYS A 8 12.97 -49.37 11.60
CA LYS A 8 13.54 -49.30 10.26
C LYS A 8 12.59 -48.58 9.29
N LYS A 9 11.29 -48.93 9.26
CA LYS A 9 10.27 -48.27 8.46
C LYS A 9 10.13 -46.78 8.78
N LYS A 10 10.17 -46.40 10.06
CA LYS A 10 10.10 -45.02 10.51
C LYS A 10 11.35 -44.21 10.09
N LEU A 11 12.53 -44.82 10.14
CA LEU A 11 13.78 -44.21 9.67
C LEU A 11 13.78 -44.03 8.15
N HIS A 12 13.29 -45.01 7.41
CA HIS A 12 13.16 -44.94 5.95
C HIS A 12 12.23 -43.82 5.51
N LYS A 13 11.04 -43.69 6.15
CA LYS A 13 10.12 -42.56 5.90
C LYS A 13 10.77 -41.22 6.16
N LYS A 14 11.48 -41.05 7.27
CA LYS A 14 12.20 -39.80 7.58
C LYS A 14 13.27 -39.45 6.55
N LYS A 15 14.04 -40.44 6.11
CA LYS A 15 15.04 -40.25 5.04
C LYS A 15 14.40 -39.86 3.72
N MET A 16 13.30 -40.52 3.35
CA MET A 16 12.55 -40.20 2.13
C MET A 16 12.00 -38.77 2.18
N THR A 17 11.37 -38.36 3.30
CA THR A 17 10.90 -36.97 3.46
C THR A 17 12.04 -35.95 3.34
N ALA A 18 13.18 -36.23 3.98
CA ALA A 18 14.35 -35.35 3.90
C ALA A 18 14.92 -35.26 2.48
N MET A 19 15.00 -36.38 1.77
CA MET A 19 15.46 -36.40 0.37
C MET A 19 14.48 -35.68 -0.57
N THR A 20 13.17 -35.86 -0.40
CA THR A 20 12.16 -35.12 -1.16
C THR A 20 12.27 -33.63 -0.92
N PHE A 21 12.38 -33.20 0.33
CA PHE A 21 12.57 -31.80 0.69
C PHE A 21 13.84 -31.21 0.04
N LEU A 22 14.97 -31.91 0.18
CA LEU A 22 16.23 -31.49 -0.43
C LEU A 22 16.12 -31.40 -1.96
N GLY A 23 15.44 -32.38 -2.57
CA GLY A 23 15.20 -32.40 -4.02
C GLY A 23 14.37 -31.20 -4.49
N ILE A 24 13.34 -30.80 -3.71
CA ILE A 24 12.53 -29.62 -4.01
C ILE A 24 13.38 -28.36 -3.92
N LEU A 25 14.22 -28.20 -2.87
CA LEU A 25 15.10 -27.05 -2.74
C LEU A 25 16.09 -26.94 -3.91
N VAL A 26 16.72 -28.05 -4.30
CA VAL A 26 17.63 -28.09 -5.45
C VAL A 26 16.89 -27.72 -6.75
N LEU A 27 15.67 -28.25 -6.94
CA LEU A 27 14.85 -27.91 -8.10
C LEU A 27 14.53 -26.42 -8.17
N ILE A 28 14.10 -25.82 -7.05
CA ILE A 28 13.84 -24.37 -6.97
C ILE A 28 15.11 -23.57 -7.29
N CYS A 29 16.25 -23.97 -6.74
CA CYS A 29 17.54 -23.31 -7.04
C CYS A 29 17.88 -23.39 -8.55
N LEU A 30 17.72 -24.55 -9.16
CA LEU A 30 17.95 -24.73 -10.59
C LEU A 30 16.98 -23.89 -11.44
N MET A 31 15.71 -23.86 -11.09
CA MET A 31 14.72 -23.04 -11.77
C MET A 31 15.06 -21.54 -11.69
N ASN A 32 15.53 -21.05 -10.52
CA ASN A 32 15.98 -19.67 -10.38
C ASN A 32 17.24 -19.35 -11.20
N LEU A 33 18.11 -20.35 -11.48
CA LEU A 33 19.31 -20.13 -12.30
C LEU A 33 19.01 -20.05 -13.80
N ILE A 34 17.96 -20.73 -14.26
CA ILE A 34 17.57 -20.78 -15.69
C ILE A 34 16.44 -19.81 -16.03
N SER A 35 15.77 -19.25 -15.02
CA SER A 35 14.68 -18.28 -15.22
C SER A 35 15.26 -16.98 -15.79
N GLN A 36 14.58 -16.41 -16.78
CA GLN A 36 14.92 -15.10 -17.31
C GLN A 36 14.39 -14.00 -16.38
N ASP A 37 15.21 -12.98 -16.19
CA ASP A 37 14.81 -11.81 -15.40
C ASP A 37 13.69 -11.05 -16.11
N LYS A 38 12.73 -10.55 -15.33
CA LYS A 38 11.63 -9.70 -15.80
C LYS A 38 11.93 -8.25 -15.46
N GLU A 39 11.60 -7.34 -16.36
CA GLU A 39 11.79 -5.90 -16.12
C GLU A 39 10.63 -5.30 -15.34
N PHE A 40 9.42 -5.81 -15.55
CA PHE A 40 8.19 -5.25 -15.01
C PHE A 40 7.27 -6.33 -14.43
N SER A 41 6.60 -6.02 -13.34
CA SER A 41 5.52 -6.83 -12.77
C SER A 41 4.17 -6.19 -13.11
N GLU A 42 3.40 -6.85 -13.97
CA GLU A 42 2.03 -6.39 -14.28
C GLU A 42 1.11 -6.46 -13.06
N LYS A 43 1.32 -7.45 -12.19
CA LYS A 43 0.52 -7.60 -10.97
C LYS A 43 0.79 -6.50 -9.95
N GLU A 44 2.05 -6.08 -9.81
CA GLU A 44 2.46 -5.06 -8.87
C GLU A 44 2.54 -3.66 -9.50
N ASN A 45 2.32 -3.57 -10.81
CA ASN A 45 2.41 -2.35 -11.60
C ASN A 45 3.69 -1.53 -11.28
N ARG A 46 4.83 -2.23 -11.22
CA ARG A 46 6.14 -1.62 -10.92
C ARG A 46 7.29 -2.29 -11.69
N MET A 47 8.35 -1.53 -11.84
CA MET A 47 9.63 -2.08 -12.29
C MET A 47 10.20 -3.04 -11.23
N LEU A 48 10.72 -4.18 -11.68
CA LEU A 48 11.40 -5.14 -10.83
C LEU A 48 12.88 -4.81 -10.75
N GLU A 49 13.48 -5.05 -9.57
CA GLU A 49 14.90 -4.82 -9.37
C GLU A 49 15.72 -5.73 -10.30
N GLN A 50 16.68 -5.11 -10.98
CA GLN A 50 17.56 -5.81 -11.91
C GLN A 50 18.89 -6.18 -11.22
N LYS A 51 19.63 -7.11 -11.82
CA LYS A 51 20.90 -7.57 -11.28
C LYS A 51 21.86 -6.40 -11.06
N PRO A 52 22.28 -6.13 -9.82
CA PRO A 52 23.14 -4.99 -9.52
C PRO A 52 24.55 -5.18 -10.07
N GLU A 53 25.15 -4.09 -10.51
CA GLU A 53 26.57 -4.09 -10.88
C GLU A 53 27.45 -4.28 -9.64
N PHE A 54 28.35 -5.22 -9.72
CA PHE A 54 29.34 -5.46 -8.66
C PHE A 54 30.48 -4.43 -8.73
N THR A 55 30.65 -3.67 -7.66
CA THR A 55 31.85 -2.85 -7.44
C THR A 55 32.28 -2.99 -5.98
N LEU A 56 33.58 -2.88 -5.72
CA LEU A 56 34.14 -3.03 -4.37
C LEU A 56 33.53 -1.96 -3.42
N SER A 57 33.39 -0.72 -3.88
CA SER A 57 32.81 0.38 -3.12
C SER A 57 31.33 0.12 -2.76
N ARG A 58 30.54 -0.48 -3.66
CA ARG A 58 29.16 -0.87 -3.35
C ARG A 58 29.09 -2.02 -2.35
N LEU A 59 30.04 -2.94 -2.40
CA LEU A 59 30.14 -4.04 -1.43
C LEU A 59 30.52 -3.50 -0.04
N GLU A 60 31.52 -2.66 0.07
CA GLU A 60 31.98 -2.06 1.33
C GLU A 60 30.91 -1.19 1.98
N SER A 61 30.10 -0.48 1.19
CA SER A 61 28.98 0.35 1.67
C SER A 61 27.72 -0.46 2.00
N GLY A 62 27.70 -1.78 1.77
CA GLY A 62 26.51 -2.64 1.96
C GLY A 62 25.47 -2.53 0.84
N ARG A 63 25.52 -1.51 0.00
CA ARG A 63 24.53 -1.25 -1.08
C ARG A 63 24.40 -2.40 -2.08
N PHE A 64 25.52 -3.09 -2.38
CA PHE A 64 25.46 -4.24 -3.28
C PHE A 64 24.61 -5.37 -2.70
N MET A 65 24.77 -5.67 -1.40
CA MET A 65 23.99 -6.75 -0.76
C MET A 65 22.52 -6.43 -0.69
N GLU A 66 22.16 -5.21 -0.33
CA GLU A 66 20.76 -4.73 -0.29
C GLU A 66 20.10 -4.82 -1.67
N GLN A 67 20.74 -4.31 -2.72
CA GLN A 67 20.25 -4.40 -4.09
C GLN A 67 20.18 -5.85 -4.59
N TYR A 68 21.13 -6.68 -4.20
CA TYR A 68 21.16 -8.09 -4.59
C TYR A 68 20.05 -8.89 -3.91
N GLU A 69 19.72 -8.60 -2.65
CA GLU A 69 18.58 -9.21 -1.96
C GLU A 69 17.24 -8.80 -2.60
N SER A 70 17.08 -7.51 -2.91
CA SER A 70 15.90 -6.99 -3.62
C SER A 70 15.75 -7.64 -5.00
N TYR A 71 16.86 -7.70 -5.77
CA TYR A 71 16.90 -8.40 -7.05
C TYR A 71 16.49 -9.87 -6.92
N LYS A 72 17.06 -10.61 -5.95
CA LYS A 72 16.71 -12.03 -5.73
C LYS A 72 15.28 -12.23 -5.28
N SER A 73 14.73 -11.31 -4.50
CA SER A 73 13.33 -11.32 -4.10
C SER A 73 12.40 -11.08 -5.30
N ASP A 74 12.73 -10.10 -6.14
CA ASP A 74 11.89 -9.73 -7.29
C ASP A 74 11.93 -10.76 -8.42
N GLN A 75 13.09 -11.37 -8.66
CA GLN A 75 13.30 -12.35 -9.73
C GLN A 75 13.10 -13.80 -9.28
N PHE A 76 12.55 -14.01 -8.07
CA PHE A 76 12.33 -15.37 -7.56
C PHE A 76 11.30 -16.11 -8.40
N VAL A 77 11.65 -17.34 -8.82
CA VAL A 77 10.79 -18.17 -9.68
C VAL A 77 9.41 -18.39 -9.06
N GLY A 78 8.37 -18.03 -9.81
CA GLY A 78 6.98 -18.14 -9.35
C GLY A 78 6.64 -17.21 -8.18
N ARG A 79 7.31 -16.05 -8.05
CA ARG A 79 7.10 -15.07 -6.98
C ARG A 79 5.62 -14.76 -6.73
N ASP A 80 4.86 -14.47 -7.79
CA ASP A 80 3.43 -14.18 -7.69
C ASP A 80 2.62 -15.32 -7.04
N PHE A 81 2.99 -16.57 -7.32
CA PHE A 81 2.38 -17.73 -6.69
C PHE A 81 2.69 -17.78 -5.19
N TRP A 82 3.94 -17.53 -4.80
CA TRP A 82 4.35 -17.57 -3.40
C TRP A 82 3.74 -16.44 -2.58
N VAL A 83 3.67 -15.23 -3.15
CA VAL A 83 3.00 -14.09 -2.52
C VAL A 83 1.51 -14.39 -2.32
N SER A 84 0.83 -14.86 -3.36
CA SER A 84 -0.58 -15.25 -3.28
C SER A 84 -0.82 -16.40 -2.29
N LEU A 85 0.04 -17.41 -2.29
CA LEU A 85 -0.05 -18.51 -1.33
C LEU A 85 0.09 -18.02 0.12
N LYS A 86 1.08 -17.14 0.39
CA LYS A 86 1.25 -16.53 1.71
C LYS A 86 -0.02 -15.79 2.12
N SER A 87 -0.56 -14.94 1.27
CA SER A 87 -1.76 -14.15 1.56
C SER A 87 -2.97 -15.03 1.86
N HIS A 88 -3.15 -16.12 1.12
CA HIS A 88 -4.22 -17.09 1.39
C HIS A 88 -4.03 -17.82 2.73
N VAL A 89 -2.80 -18.22 3.05
CA VAL A 89 -2.50 -18.85 4.35
C VAL A 89 -2.75 -17.86 5.49
N ASP A 90 -2.33 -16.61 5.34
CA ASP A 90 -2.58 -15.56 6.33
C ASP A 90 -4.09 -15.38 6.58
N LEU A 91 -4.91 -15.38 5.52
CA LEU A 91 -6.37 -15.32 5.66
C LEU A 91 -6.96 -16.54 6.38
N ILE A 92 -6.45 -17.75 6.11
CA ILE A 92 -6.91 -18.99 6.77
C ILE A 92 -6.62 -18.96 8.27
N VAL A 93 -5.47 -18.40 8.68
CA VAL A 93 -5.11 -18.26 10.10
C VAL A 93 -5.72 -17.02 10.77
N GLY A 94 -6.60 -16.31 10.04
CA GLY A 94 -7.35 -15.16 10.57
C GLY A 94 -6.63 -13.81 10.46
N ARG A 95 -5.46 -13.75 9.84
CA ARG A 95 -4.80 -12.47 9.56
C ARG A 95 -5.56 -11.72 8.47
N ARG A 96 -5.85 -10.46 8.74
CA ARG A 96 -6.56 -9.56 7.82
C ARG A 96 -5.71 -8.35 7.44
N GLU A 97 -4.41 -8.41 7.69
CA GLU A 97 -3.44 -7.38 7.36
C GLU A 97 -2.21 -8.04 6.73
N SER A 98 -1.71 -7.44 5.65
CA SER A 98 -0.48 -7.84 4.99
C SER A 98 0.22 -6.60 4.42
N ASN A 99 1.49 -6.39 4.81
CA ASN A 99 2.32 -5.28 4.35
C ASN A 99 1.66 -3.89 4.51
N GLY A 100 1.01 -3.63 5.65
CA GLY A 100 0.34 -2.36 5.92
C GLY A 100 -0.98 -2.19 5.17
N VAL A 101 -1.58 -3.28 4.68
CA VAL A 101 -2.87 -3.25 3.99
C VAL A 101 -3.84 -4.20 4.67
N PHE A 102 -4.97 -3.66 5.12
CA PHE A 102 -6.08 -4.44 5.66
C PHE A 102 -6.95 -5.01 4.54
N LYS A 103 -7.30 -6.28 4.65
CA LYS A 103 -8.40 -6.87 3.88
C LYS A 103 -9.72 -6.58 4.57
N GLY A 104 -10.34 -5.50 4.15
CA GLY A 104 -11.60 -5.02 4.69
C GLY A 104 -12.83 -5.78 4.19
N ASN A 105 -14.00 -5.27 4.58
CA ASN A 105 -15.30 -5.75 4.13
C ASN A 105 -15.61 -5.24 2.72
N ASP A 106 -16.58 -5.88 2.06
CA ASP A 106 -17.11 -5.50 0.73
C ASP A 106 -16.00 -5.35 -0.34
N HIS A 107 -14.98 -6.21 -0.26
CA HIS A 107 -13.85 -6.28 -1.21
C HIS A 107 -12.92 -5.04 -1.19
N TYR A 108 -12.99 -4.20 -0.15
CA TYR A 108 -12.05 -3.11 0.01
C TYR A 108 -10.70 -3.60 0.56
N LEU A 109 -9.64 -3.10 -0.01
CA LEU A 109 -8.30 -3.07 0.58
C LEU A 109 -8.10 -1.67 1.16
N LEU A 110 -7.66 -1.59 2.40
CA LEU A 110 -7.51 -0.34 3.13
C LEU A 110 -6.09 -0.23 3.65
N GLU A 111 -5.44 0.88 3.35
CA GLU A 111 -4.09 1.14 3.82
C GLU A 111 -4.09 1.43 5.32
N ASP A 112 -3.15 0.84 6.05
CA ASP A 112 -2.93 1.18 7.46
C ASP A 112 -2.39 2.61 7.57
N ILE A 113 -3.02 3.40 8.42
CA ILE A 113 -2.63 4.78 8.66
C ILE A 113 -1.51 4.77 9.70
N ALA A 114 -0.30 5.08 9.27
CA ALA A 114 0.84 5.27 10.16
C ALA A 114 0.95 6.72 10.61
N ARG A 115 1.37 6.93 11.84
CA ARG A 115 1.73 8.28 12.31
C ARG A 115 2.98 8.75 11.57
N PRO A 116 2.96 9.95 10.97
CA PRO A 116 4.16 10.48 10.33
C PRO A 116 5.26 10.72 11.36
N ASP A 117 6.51 10.67 10.90
CA ASP A 117 7.65 11.08 11.70
C ASP A 117 7.51 12.56 12.11
N GLU A 118 7.63 12.85 13.40
CA GLU A 118 7.37 14.18 13.96
C GLU A 118 8.34 15.24 13.42
N GLU A 119 9.61 14.91 13.25
CA GLU A 119 10.61 15.84 12.73
C GLU A 119 10.32 16.18 11.27
N GLN A 120 10.00 15.16 10.44
CA GLN A 120 9.63 15.37 9.03
C GLN A 120 8.32 16.15 8.90
N MET A 121 7.35 15.90 9.76
CA MET A 121 6.09 16.65 9.78
C MET A 121 6.35 18.10 10.10
N GLN A 122 7.15 18.38 11.13
CA GLN A 122 7.50 19.75 11.53
C GLN A 122 8.26 20.48 10.43
N GLN A 123 9.24 19.83 9.77
CA GLN A 123 9.97 20.42 8.63
C GLN A 123 9.03 20.80 7.47
N LYS A 124 8.02 19.98 7.19
CA LYS A 124 7.02 20.27 6.15
C LYS A 124 6.13 21.45 6.54
N ILE A 125 5.69 21.52 7.79
CA ILE A 125 4.91 22.64 8.31
C ILE A 125 5.72 23.94 8.19
N GLU A 126 6.97 23.97 8.64
CA GLU A 126 7.87 25.13 8.52
C GLU A 126 8.09 25.56 7.06
N ALA A 127 8.21 24.61 6.15
CA ALA A 127 8.34 24.91 4.72
C ALA A 127 7.07 25.58 4.15
N ILE A 128 5.87 25.12 4.55
CA ILE A 128 4.60 25.74 4.16
C ILE A 128 4.49 27.14 4.74
N GLN A 129 4.86 27.34 6.01
CA GLN A 129 4.86 28.64 6.67
C GLN A 129 5.83 29.62 5.99
N ALA A 130 7.04 29.18 5.65
CA ALA A 130 8.01 29.97 4.92
C ALA A 130 7.51 30.38 3.51
N PHE A 131 6.80 29.47 2.85
CA PHE A 131 6.21 29.75 1.55
C PHE A 131 5.10 30.79 1.66
N GLU A 132 4.20 30.65 2.62
CA GLU A 132 3.12 31.62 2.87
C GLU A 132 3.68 32.99 3.23
N ASN A 133 4.65 33.07 4.14
CA ASN A 133 5.30 34.33 4.51
C ASN A 133 5.96 35.05 3.31
N THR A 134 6.42 34.29 2.32
CA THR A 134 7.03 34.84 1.10
C THR A 134 5.97 35.42 0.15
N TYR A 135 4.77 34.79 0.10
CA TYR A 135 3.69 35.12 -0.82
C TYR A 135 2.39 35.50 -0.08
N ASN A 136 2.52 36.26 1.00
CA ASN A 136 1.43 36.61 1.92
C ASN A 136 0.31 37.48 1.31
N ASP A 137 0.50 38.00 0.11
CA ASP A 137 -0.48 38.72 -0.67
C ASP A 137 -1.39 37.79 -1.53
N ILE A 138 -1.08 36.48 -1.57
CA ILE A 138 -1.83 35.47 -2.32
C ILE A 138 -2.65 34.61 -1.37
N PRO A 139 -4.00 34.57 -1.48
CA PRO A 139 -4.81 33.67 -0.65
C PRO A 139 -4.42 32.20 -0.86
N MET A 140 -4.05 31.51 0.21
CA MET A 140 -3.67 30.09 0.16
C MET A 140 -4.74 29.22 0.80
N TYR A 141 -4.94 28.04 0.19
CA TYR A 141 -5.89 27.03 0.66
C TYR A 141 -5.17 25.71 0.84
N MET A 142 -5.44 25.03 1.94
CA MET A 142 -4.90 23.71 2.20
C MET A 142 -6.01 22.69 2.33
N MET A 143 -5.89 21.63 1.55
CA MET A 143 -6.82 20.50 1.57
C MET A 143 -6.00 19.22 1.73
N LEU A 144 -6.10 18.57 2.90
CA LEU A 144 -5.57 17.24 3.11
C LEU A 144 -6.66 16.23 2.81
N VAL A 145 -6.32 15.27 1.93
CA VAL A 145 -7.26 14.22 1.51
C VAL A 145 -7.17 13.07 2.50
N PRO A 146 -8.28 12.70 3.18
CA PRO A 146 -8.28 11.57 4.09
C PRO A 146 -8.02 10.25 3.35
N ASN A 147 -7.35 9.33 4.03
CA ASN A 147 -7.22 7.94 3.56
C ASN A 147 -8.58 7.22 3.58
N ALA A 148 -8.75 6.24 2.70
CA ALA A 148 -9.98 5.42 2.66
C ALA A 148 -10.28 4.77 4.02
N ALA A 149 -9.28 4.32 4.77
CA ALA A 149 -9.46 3.74 6.10
C ALA A 149 -10.08 4.70 7.11
N ASN A 150 -9.85 6.02 6.97
CA ASN A 150 -10.46 7.05 7.83
C ASN A 150 -11.91 7.39 7.44
N ILE A 151 -12.25 7.34 6.16
CA ILE A 151 -13.60 7.68 5.68
C ILE A 151 -14.52 6.46 5.72
N LEU A 152 -13.99 5.30 5.35
CA LEU A 152 -14.70 4.03 5.26
C LEU A 152 -14.35 3.12 6.45
N GLU A 153 -14.29 3.67 7.66
CA GLU A 153 -13.92 2.95 8.89
C GLU A 153 -14.78 1.71 9.15
N ASP A 154 -16.05 1.71 8.69
CA ASP A 154 -16.95 0.58 8.74
C ASP A 154 -16.56 -0.58 7.81
N LYS A 155 -15.63 -0.36 6.89
CA LYS A 155 -15.05 -1.40 6.04
C LYS A 155 -13.80 -2.06 6.64
N LEU A 156 -13.19 -1.47 7.66
CA LEU A 156 -12.05 -2.08 8.34
C LEU A 156 -12.41 -3.45 8.90
N PRO A 157 -11.49 -4.42 8.91
CA PRO A 157 -11.74 -5.70 9.55
C PRO A 157 -11.86 -5.54 11.07
N GLN A 158 -12.57 -6.46 11.69
CA GLN A 158 -12.70 -6.47 13.15
C GLN A 158 -11.31 -6.52 13.81
N PHE A 159 -11.12 -5.68 14.83
CA PHE A 159 -9.85 -5.51 15.55
C PHE A 159 -8.70 -4.90 14.74
N ALA A 160 -8.97 -4.27 13.60
CA ALA A 160 -7.95 -3.45 12.95
C ALA A 160 -7.51 -2.32 13.89
N VAL A 161 -6.21 -2.16 14.03
CA VAL A 161 -5.61 -1.07 14.79
C VAL A 161 -4.89 -0.17 13.79
N THR A 162 -5.27 1.09 13.73
CA THR A 162 -4.67 2.10 12.84
C THR A 162 -4.66 3.44 13.55
N GLU A 163 -3.82 4.37 13.13
CA GLU A 163 -3.75 5.71 13.73
C GLU A 163 -4.99 6.55 13.39
N ASP A 164 -5.37 7.44 14.30
CA ASP A 164 -6.45 8.41 14.06
C ASP A 164 -5.96 9.57 13.19
N GLN A 165 -6.20 9.46 11.89
CA GLN A 165 -5.82 10.50 10.93
C GLN A 165 -6.49 11.85 11.20
N ASN A 166 -7.66 11.88 11.85
CA ASN A 166 -8.32 13.14 12.18
C ASN A 166 -7.51 13.91 13.22
N GLN A 167 -6.87 13.23 14.17
CA GLN A 167 -5.97 13.87 15.14
C GLN A 167 -4.74 14.44 14.45
N ILE A 168 -4.13 13.70 13.53
CA ILE A 168 -2.98 14.17 12.73
C ILE A 168 -3.37 15.43 11.93
N PHE A 169 -4.53 15.43 11.29
CA PHE A 169 -5.02 16.58 10.53
C PHE A 169 -5.28 17.80 11.43
N LEU A 170 -5.83 17.60 12.62
CA LEU A 170 -6.05 18.67 13.58
C LEU A 170 -4.74 19.29 14.09
N GLU A 171 -3.70 18.49 14.29
CA GLU A 171 -2.36 18.95 14.68
C GLU A 171 -1.76 19.85 13.59
N ILE A 172 -1.83 19.40 12.32
CA ILE A 172 -1.35 20.18 11.16
C ILE A 172 -2.17 21.46 10.99
N GLN A 173 -3.51 21.36 11.08
CA GLN A 173 -4.40 22.50 10.94
C GLN A 173 -4.07 23.58 11.97
N LYS A 174 -3.93 23.23 13.25
CA LYS A 174 -3.58 24.17 14.32
C LYS A 174 -2.24 24.89 14.09
N SER A 175 -1.29 24.18 13.47
CA SER A 175 0.02 24.77 13.17
C SER A 175 -0.01 25.77 12.01
N LEU A 176 -1.09 25.77 11.20
CA LEU A 176 -1.22 26.57 9.98
C LEU A 176 -2.46 27.48 9.95
N GLU A 177 -3.27 27.50 11.04
CA GLU A 177 -4.60 28.17 11.05
C GLU A 177 -4.56 29.68 10.80
N ASP A 178 -3.48 30.34 11.18
CA ASP A 178 -3.30 31.79 11.02
C ASP A 178 -2.77 32.17 9.61
N GLN A 179 -2.39 31.21 8.80
CA GLN A 179 -1.61 31.45 7.57
C GLN A 179 -2.36 31.08 6.29
N LEU A 180 -3.28 30.13 6.37
CA LEU A 180 -4.01 29.66 5.19
C LEU A 180 -5.43 29.23 5.51
N THR A 181 -6.27 29.17 4.50
CA THR A 181 -7.64 28.68 4.62
C THR A 181 -7.65 27.17 4.56
N TRP A 182 -8.09 26.53 5.65
CA TRP A 182 -8.25 25.08 5.72
C TRP A 182 -9.54 24.63 5.02
N VAL A 183 -9.44 23.66 4.12
CA VAL A 183 -10.58 23.05 3.39
C VAL A 183 -10.79 21.64 3.89
N ASP A 184 -11.79 21.48 4.78
CA ASP A 184 -12.15 20.16 5.33
C ASP A 184 -13.07 19.40 4.35
N VAL A 185 -12.51 18.40 3.69
CA VAL A 185 -13.25 17.50 2.77
C VAL A 185 -13.75 16.23 3.45
N SER A 186 -13.39 16.00 4.72
CA SER A 186 -13.78 14.78 5.44
C SER A 186 -15.30 14.67 5.58
N LYS A 187 -15.99 15.79 5.81
CA LYS A 187 -17.44 15.83 5.98
C LYS A 187 -18.20 15.40 4.72
N VAL A 188 -17.82 15.97 3.58
CA VAL A 188 -18.47 15.65 2.30
C VAL A 188 -18.17 14.20 1.89
N LEU A 189 -16.94 13.74 2.07
CA LEU A 189 -16.58 12.34 1.76
C LEU A 189 -17.33 11.36 2.69
N LYS A 190 -17.43 11.63 3.99
CA LYS A 190 -18.24 10.81 4.93
C LYS A 190 -19.73 10.81 4.57
N ALA A 191 -20.28 11.92 4.08
CA ALA A 191 -21.67 11.99 3.63
C ALA A 191 -21.92 11.09 2.40
N HIS A 192 -20.94 10.92 1.55
CA HIS A 192 -21.01 10.11 0.32
C HIS A 192 -20.33 8.74 0.44
N LYS A 193 -20.02 8.26 1.66
CA LYS A 193 -19.28 7.00 1.87
C LYS A 193 -19.96 5.72 1.36
N LYS A 194 -21.24 5.79 0.99
CA LYS A 194 -21.97 4.66 0.37
C LYS A 194 -21.79 4.59 -1.14
N GLU A 195 -21.17 5.60 -1.73
CA GLU A 195 -20.86 5.67 -3.15
C GLU A 195 -19.41 5.21 -3.37
N ASN A 196 -19.05 4.93 -4.64
CA ASN A 196 -17.69 4.50 -4.98
C ASN A 196 -16.74 5.70 -5.02
N ILE A 197 -16.50 6.34 -3.87
CA ILE A 197 -15.64 7.51 -3.74
C ILE A 197 -14.16 7.16 -3.55
N TYR A 198 -13.85 5.90 -3.22
CA TYR A 198 -12.50 5.33 -3.20
C TYR A 198 -12.44 4.08 -4.05
N TYR A 199 -11.28 3.80 -4.67
CA TYR A 199 -11.05 2.53 -5.34
C TYR A 199 -10.99 1.39 -4.32
N HIS A 200 -11.46 0.19 -4.71
CA HIS A 200 -11.49 -0.98 -3.83
C HIS A 200 -10.11 -1.59 -3.57
N THR A 201 -9.20 -1.45 -4.52
CA THR A 201 -7.87 -2.09 -4.49
C THR A 201 -6.70 -1.11 -4.58
N ASP A 202 -7.01 0.19 -4.45
CA ASP A 202 -6.03 1.28 -4.52
C ASP A 202 -6.24 2.26 -3.37
N HIS A 203 -5.20 2.99 -2.97
CA HIS A 203 -5.27 3.97 -1.89
C HIS A 203 -5.88 5.31 -2.30
N HIS A 204 -6.09 5.53 -3.58
CA HIS A 204 -6.63 6.79 -4.07
C HIS A 204 -8.17 6.84 -4.01
N TRP A 205 -8.69 8.04 -3.92
CA TRP A 205 -10.08 8.32 -4.23
C TRP A 205 -10.37 8.16 -5.73
N THR A 206 -11.63 7.92 -6.06
CA THR A 206 -12.09 7.91 -7.44
C THR A 206 -12.27 9.34 -7.96
N THR A 207 -12.51 9.49 -9.26
CA THR A 207 -12.90 10.77 -9.85
C THR A 207 -14.16 11.36 -9.18
N LEU A 208 -15.07 10.52 -8.70
CA LEU A 208 -16.27 10.96 -7.97
C LEU A 208 -15.88 11.54 -6.60
N GLY A 209 -15.02 10.87 -5.84
CA GLY A 209 -14.52 11.39 -4.56
C GLY A 209 -13.76 12.72 -4.74
N ALA A 210 -12.90 12.79 -5.74
CA ALA A 210 -12.18 14.00 -6.08
C ALA A 210 -13.12 15.15 -6.49
N TYR A 211 -14.23 14.84 -7.15
CA TYR A 211 -15.23 15.85 -7.54
C TYR A 211 -15.95 16.45 -6.33
N TYR A 212 -16.33 15.65 -5.35
CA TYR A 212 -16.93 16.18 -4.12
C TYR A 212 -15.96 17.09 -3.35
N ALA A 213 -14.69 16.72 -3.31
CA ALA A 213 -13.66 17.55 -2.71
C ALA A 213 -13.43 18.85 -3.52
N TYR A 214 -13.44 18.77 -4.86
CA TYR A 214 -13.37 19.94 -5.73
C TYR A 214 -14.54 20.92 -5.48
N GLN A 215 -15.78 20.44 -5.34
CA GLN A 215 -16.91 21.29 -5.01
C GLN A 215 -16.71 22.00 -3.66
N THR A 216 -16.22 21.28 -2.65
CA THR A 216 -15.90 21.86 -1.34
C THR A 216 -14.83 22.95 -1.45
N LEU A 217 -13.81 22.75 -2.29
CA LEU A 217 -12.76 23.76 -2.54
C LEU A 217 -13.33 25.01 -3.24
N ILE A 218 -14.16 24.83 -4.27
CA ILE A 218 -14.81 25.94 -5.00
C ILE A 218 -15.64 26.78 -4.05
N ASP A 219 -16.40 26.15 -3.16
CA ASP A 219 -17.22 26.85 -2.15
C ASP A 219 -16.34 27.60 -1.14
N ALA A 220 -15.24 27.01 -0.67
CA ALA A 220 -14.27 27.65 0.23
C ALA A 220 -13.62 28.86 -0.44
N MET A 221 -13.33 28.79 -1.73
CA MET A 221 -12.80 29.90 -2.53
C MET A 221 -13.87 30.95 -2.92
N LYS A 222 -15.13 30.72 -2.56
CA LYS A 222 -16.29 31.58 -2.93
C LYS A 222 -16.42 31.78 -4.44
N LEU A 223 -16.07 30.76 -5.21
CA LEU A 223 -16.25 30.75 -6.66
C LEU A 223 -17.66 30.27 -7.01
N ASP A 224 -18.09 30.59 -8.22
CA ASP A 224 -19.43 30.23 -8.70
C ASP A 224 -19.50 28.71 -9.04
N SER A 225 -20.02 27.94 -8.09
CA SER A 225 -20.17 26.48 -8.20
C SER A 225 -21.14 26.06 -9.32
N SER A 226 -22.02 26.96 -9.80
CA SER A 226 -22.90 26.68 -10.93
C SER A 226 -22.14 26.43 -12.25
N LYS A 227 -20.89 26.85 -12.33
CA LYS A 227 -19.98 26.61 -13.46
C LYS A 227 -19.18 25.31 -13.34
N ALA A 228 -19.34 24.57 -12.24
CA ALA A 228 -18.70 23.27 -12.12
C ALA A 228 -19.23 22.32 -13.22
N PRO A 229 -18.35 21.56 -13.87
CA PRO A 229 -18.77 20.64 -14.93
C PRO A 229 -19.65 19.54 -14.37
N GLU A 230 -20.69 19.15 -15.10
CA GLU A 230 -21.48 17.96 -14.79
C GLU A 230 -20.63 16.71 -15.06
N LEU A 231 -20.50 15.85 -14.07
CA LEU A 231 -19.77 14.57 -14.22
C LEU A 231 -20.60 13.56 -15.00
N LYS A 232 -19.96 12.99 -16.03
CA LYS A 232 -20.47 11.80 -16.72
C LYS A 232 -19.52 10.65 -16.47
N ALA A 233 -19.97 9.63 -15.72
CA ALA A 233 -19.16 8.46 -15.44
C ALA A 233 -19.21 7.48 -16.61
N TYR A 234 -18.03 7.03 -17.06
CA TYR A 234 -17.86 5.95 -18.04
C TYR A 234 -17.04 4.83 -17.41
N ALA A 235 -17.55 3.60 -17.47
CA ALA A 235 -16.77 2.44 -17.08
C ALA A 235 -15.67 2.19 -18.13
N VAL A 236 -14.41 2.29 -17.71
CA VAL A 236 -13.25 2.04 -18.58
C VAL A 236 -12.84 0.57 -18.51
N THR A 237 -12.88 -0.02 -17.33
CA THR A 237 -12.54 -1.42 -17.09
C THR A 237 -13.23 -1.93 -15.83
N ASN A 238 -13.49 -3.24 -15.78
CA ASN A 238 -13.94 -3.95 -14.58
C ASN A 238 -12.81 -4.78 -13.95
N GLU A 239 -11.60 -4.73 -14.51
CA GLU A 239 -10.44 -5.50 -14.10
C GLU A 239 -9.32 -4.55 -13.68
N PHE A 240 -9.56 -3.78 -12.61
CA PHE A 240 -8.57 -2.84 -12.06
C PHE A 240 -7.97 -3.40 -10.79
N ASN A 241 -6.68 -3.69 -10.82
CA ASN A 241 -5.86 -4.01 -9.65
C ASN A 241 -4.98 -2.81 -9.32
N GLY A 242 -5.28 -2.18 -8.19
CA GLY A 242 -4.52 -1.03 -7.72
C GLY A 242 -3.31 -1.40 -6.86
N THR A 243 -2.63 -0.38 -6.39
CA THR A 243 -1.38 -0.50 -5.62
C THR A 243 -1.53 -1.30 -4.33
N LEU A 244 -2.68 -1.23 -3.65
CA LEU A 244 -2.92 -1.98 -2.42
C LEU A 244 -3.01 -3.50 -2.68
N SER A 245 -3.58 -3.92 -3.83
CA SER A 245 -3.56 -5.32 -4.23
C SER A 245 -2.14 -5.82 -4.48
N SER A 246 -1.32 -5.00 -5.15
CA SER A 246 0.09 -5.31 -5.42
C SER A 246 0.91 -5.44 -4.14
N THR A 247 0.72 -4.52 -3.20
CA THR A 247 1.47 -4.46 -1.94
C THR A 247 1.10 -5.60 -1.00
N SER A 248 -0.19 -5.92 -0.89
CA SER A 248 -0.69 -6.93 0.06
C SER A 248 -0.62 -8.36 -0.50
N GLY A 249 -0.69 -8.52 -1.81
CA GLY A 249 -0.86 -9.81 -2.48
C GLY A 249 -2.26 -10.42 -2.32
N TYR A 250 -3.28 -9.60 -1.96
CA TYR A 250 -4.68 -9.99 -1.86
C TYR A 250 -5.40 -9.97 -3.20
#